data_c16e3eab0bd896c172c9f85f51d68015
#
_entry.id   c16e3eab0bd896c172c9f85f51d68015
#
_cell.length_a   1.000
_cell.length_b   1.000
_cell.length_c   1.000
_cell.angle_alpha   90.00
_cell.angle_beta   90.00
_cell.angle_gamma   90.00
#
_symmetry.space_group_name_H-M   'P 1'
#
loop_
_entity.id
_entity.type
_entity.pdbx_description
1 polymer ?
#
loop_
_entity_poly.entity_id
_entity_poly.type
_entity_poly.pdbx_seq_one_letter_code
_entity_poly.pdbx_strand_id
1 'polypeptide(L)'
;IFVNKMDRTGADFFNVESQVNERLKSNAIPIQIPIGAEENFQGVVDLVQMKAIVWDQDAEMGSNYHVEDIPADLQDQAESYREQMVEAAAESDDALMEKYLEEGELSEDEIVAGLKAGCLNMTITPMTCGTAFKNKGVQTLLDAVAMYLPSPLEVEDIKGETQDGEAVVVESTDEGKVAGLAFKIMTDPFVGQLTFTRIYRGILKSGTYVMNSTKMKKERIGRLLKMHAIKREEVSELYAGEIGAVVGLKTTITGDTLADADDPVVLERMDFPEPVISVAVEPKTKADQEKMGIALGKLAQEDPSFRVATDEESGQTIISGMGELHLEILVDRMKREFAVEAEVGAPQVAYRETIKNAVDQEYKYAKQSGGKGQYGHVYLKIEPMTAEETNDEGFEFVNQVKGGAIPKEYIPAVEKGCRETMVGGVLAGYPLVDIRVTVYDGSYHDVDSSEMAFKLAASMGFKAGCKQGTAQACILEPMMRVEIETPEDYMGDVIGDCNKRRGQVQSMDDRAGVKLVVALVPLAEMFGYSTDLRSMSQGRATYSMIFDQYMEVPKNVADRSEERRVGKECRSRWSPYH
;
A
#
# COMPACT_ATOMS: atom_id res chain seq x y z
N ILE A 1 -21.12 -5.04 -10.85
CA ILE A 1 -21.76 -4.37 -9.68
C ILE A 1 -22.90 -5.24 -9.18
N PHE A 2 -23.04 -5.39 -7.86
CA PHE A 2 -24.18 -6.06 -7.23
C PHE A 2 -24.87 -5.10 -6.26
N VAL A 3 -26.08 -4.65 -6.61
CA VAL A 3 -26.92 -3.80 -5.75
C VAL A 3 -27.58 -4.68 -4.68
N ASN A 4 -26.98 -4.67 -3.51
CA ASN A 4 -27.40 -5.52 -2.40
C ASN A 4 -28.49 -4.85 -1.55
N LYS A 5 -29.13 -5.65 -0.69
CA LYS A 5 -30.13 -5.20 0.28
C LYS A 5 -31.42 -4.64 -0.36
N MET A 6 -31.82 -5.18 -1.50
CA MET A 6 -33.04 -4.76 -2.20
C MET A 6 -34.33 -4.96 -1.35
N ASP A 7 -34.23 -5.71 -0.26
CA ASP A 7 -35.32 -5.95 0.70
C ASP A 7 -35.41 -4.92 1.84
N ARG A 8 -34.54 -3.89 1.85
CA ARG A 8 -34.52 -2.87 2.91
C ARG A 8 -35.36 -1.67 2.53
N THR A 9 -35.95 -1.02 3.54
CA THR A 9 -36.69 0.23 3.37
C THR A 9 -35.80 1.30 2.73
N GLY A 10 -36.29 1.94 1.67
CA GLY A 10 -35.56 2.91 0.88
C GLY A 10 -34.66 2.31 -0.23
N ALA A 11 -34.79 1.00 -0.49
CA ALA A 11 -34.06 0.38 -1.59
C ALA A 11 -34.59 0.86 -2.96
N ASP A 12 -33.71 1.45 -3.75
CA ASP A 12 -34.01 1.96 -5.08
C ASP A 12 -32.86 1.66 -6.04
N PHE A 13 -33.06 0.64 -6.88
CA PHE A 13 -32.07 0.17 -7.85
C PHE A 13 -31.70 1.24 -8.87
N PHE A 14 -32.71 1.92 -9.42
CA PHE A 14 -32.52 2.89 -10.50
C PHE A 14 -31.82 4.17 -10.03
N ASN A 15 -32.10 4.58 -8.79
CA ASN A 15 -31.36 5.66 -8.17
C ASN A 15 -29.88 5.28 -7.92
N VAL A 16 -29.60 4.03 -7.53
CA VAL A 16 -28.23 3.55 -7.37
C VAL A 16 -27.49 3.51 -8.70
N GLU A 17 -28.12 3.03 -9.78
CA GLU A 17 -27.57 3.06 -11.14
C GLU A 17 -27.20 4.48 -11.57
N SER A 18 -28.13 5.42 -11.45
CA SER A 18 -27.88 6.84 -11.76
C SER A 18 -26.69 7.39 -10.95
N GLN A 19 -26.64 7.13 -9.63
CA GLN A 19 -25.55 7.61 -8.79
C GLN A 19 -24.19 6.98 -9.14
N VAL A 20 -24.15 5.70 -9.51
CA VAL A 20 -22.93 5.03 -9.95
C VAL A 20 -22.42 5.68 -11.24
N ASN A 21 -23.30 5.93 -12.20
CA ASN A 21 -22.92 6.53 -13.47
C ASN A 21 -22.51 8.01 -13.32
N GLU A 22 -23.24 8.79 -12.51
CA GLU A 22 -22.96 10.21 -12.31
C GLU A 22 -21.76 10.49 -11.41
N ARG A 23 -21.69 9.83 -10.24
CA ARG A 23 -20.69 10.13 -9.21
C ARG A 23 -19.38 9.38 -9.40
N LEU A 24 -19.45 8.10 -9.81
CA LEU A 24 -18.26 7.27 -10.02
C LEU A 24 -17.76 7.33 -11.46
N LYS A 25 -18.52 8.01 -12.37
CA LYS A 25 -18.20 8.09 -13.80
C LYS A 25 -18.04 6.71 -14.44
N SER A 26 -18.79 5.74 -13.93
CA SER A 26 -18.83 4.38 -14.44
C SER A 26 -19.85 4.30 -15.58
N ASN A 27 -19.62 3.40 -16.52
CA ASN A 27 -20.63 2.99 -17.49
C ASN A 27 -21.29 1.70 -16.98
N ALA A 28 -22.11 1.83 -15.92
CA ALA A 28 -22.82 0.71 -15.33
C ALA A 28 -24.03 0.35 -16.19
N ILE A 29 -24.03 -0.87 -16.71
CA ILE A 29 -25.09 -1.39 -17.59
C ILE A 29 -25.89 -2.46 -16.84
N PRO A 30 -27.16 -2.24 -16.50
CA PRO A 30 -28.01 -3.25 -15.93
C PRO A 30 -28.17 -4.44 -16.88
N ILE A 31 -27.81 -5.64 -16.40
CA ILE A 31 -28.11 -6.91 -17.06
C ILE A 31 -29.31 -7.60 -16.43
N GLN A 32 -29.76 -7.06 -15.30
CA GLN A 32 -30.95 -7.47 -14.56
C GLN A 32 -31.63 -6.26 -13.96
N ILE A 33 -32.96 -6.25 -13.90
CA ILE A 33 -33.75 -5.27 -13.15
C ILE A 33 -34.57 -5.96 -12.05
N PRO A 34 -34.86 -5.29 -10.92
CA PRO A 34 -35.58 -5.91 -9.81
C PRO A 34 -37.07 -6.10 -10.09
N ILE A 35 -37.65 -7.19 -9.57
CA ILE A 35 -39.08 -7.42 -9.47
C ILE A 35 -39.51 -7.02 -8.05
N GLY A 36 -40.10 -5.82 -7.94
CA GLY A 36 -40.42 -5.22 -6.66
C GLY A 36 -39.21 -4.62 -5.93
N ALA A 37 -39.46 -3.97 -4.83
CA ALA A 37 -38.44 -3.38 -3.94
C ALA A 37 -38.92 -3.50 -2.48
N GLU A 38 -37.98 -3.31 -1.54
CA GLU A 38 -38.24 -3.38 -0.09
C GLU A 38 -38.88 -4.73 0.30
N GLU A 39 -39.97 -4.70 1.07
CA GLU A 39 -40.67 -5.91 1.51
C GLU A 39 -41.27 -6.71 0.32
N ASN A 40 -41.49 -6.05 -0.80
CA ASN A 40 -42.07 -6.63 -2.02
C ASN A 40 -41.01 -7.16 -3.01
N PHE A 41 -39.72 -7.15 -2.64
CA PHE A 41 -38.67 -7.71 -3.50
C PHE A 41 -38.84 -9.23 -3.63
N GLN A 42 -39.18 -9.69 -4.84
CA GLN A 42 -39.47 -11.09 -5.14
C GLN A 42 -38.40 -11.75 -5.99
N GLY A 43 -37.80 -11.00 -6.92
CA GLY A 43 -36.90 -11.57 -7.89
C GLY A 43 -36.24 -10.51 -8.78
N VAL A 44 -35.74 -10.97 -9.91
CA VAL A 44 -35.12 -10.14 -10.94
C VAL A 44 -35.64 -10.52 -12.33
N VAL A 45 -35.66 -9.57 -13.25
CA VAL A 45 -35.80 -9.83 -14.68
C VAL A 45 -34.41 -9.94 -15.27
N ASP A 46 -34.10 -11.05 -15.89
CA ASP A 46 -32.91 -11.24 -16.73
C ASP A 46 -33.16 -10.59 -18.10
N LEU A 47 -32.35 -9.56 -18.41
CA LEU A 47 -32.51 -8.79 -19.66
C LEU A 47 -31.87 -9.50 -20.86
N VAL A 48 -30.96 -10.45 -20.66
CA VAL A 48 -30.41 -11.25 -21.76
C VAL A 48 -31.43 -12.26 -22.27
N GLN A 49 -32.04 -13.01 -21.34
CA GLN A 49 -33.01 -14.05 -21.67
C GLN A 49 -34.46 -13.52 -21.80
N MET A 50 -34.73 -12.31 -21.32
CA MET A 50 -36.09 -11.74 -21.21
C MET A 50 -37.03 -12.66 -20.42
N LYS A 51 -36.56 -13.07 -19.25
CA LYS A 51 -37.32 -13.92 -18.32
C LYS A 51 -37.25 -13.37 -16.89
N ALA A 52 -38.29 -13.63 -16.13
CA ALA A 52 -38.34 -13.35 -14.71
C ALA A 52 -37.76 -14.53 -13.92
N ILE A 53 -36.89 -14.25 -12.97
CA ILE A 53 -36.33 -15.21 -12.02
C ILE A 53 -36.88 -14.85 -10.64
N VAL A 54 -37.77 -15.69 -10.10
CA VAL A 54 -38.49 -15.42 -8.86
C VAL A 54 -38.12 -16.46 -7.80
N TRP A 55 -37.77 -15.97 -6.60
CA TRP A 55 -37.43 -16.84 -5.47
C TRP A 55 -38.66 -17.19 -4.63
N ASP A 56 -38.83 -18.47 -4.33
CA ASP A 56 -39.92 -18.96 -3.52
C ASP A 56 -39.88 -18.33 -2.11
N GLN A 57 -41.03 -17.85 -1.64
CA GLN A 57 -41.12 -17.17 -0.33
C GLN A 57 -40.88 -18.12 0.84
N ASP A 58 -41.25 -19.40 0.69
CA ASP A 58 -41.20 -20.44 1.71
C ASP A 58 -39.96 -21.33 1.65
N ALA A 59 -39.05 -21.10 0.67
CA ALA A 59 -37.84 -21.90 0.56
C ALA A 59 -36.83 -21.51 1.64
N GLU A 60 -36.29 -22.49 2.35
CA GLU A 60 -35.24 -22.28 3.33
C GLU A 60 -34.05 -21.57 2.67
N MET A 61 -33.75 -20.33 3.13
CA MET A 61 -32.59 -19.56 2.74
C MET A 61 -32.46 -19.25 1.24
N GLY A 62 -33.54 -19.05 0.51
CA GLY A 62 -33.50 -18.65 -0.92
C GLY A 62 -32.81 -19.69 -1.83
N SER A 63 -32.90 -20.97 -1.47
CA SER A 63 -32.26 -22.05 -2.23
C SER A 63 -33.00 -22.38 -3.55
N ASN A 64 -34.29 -22.13 -3.60
CA ASN A 64 -35.15 -22.46 -4.76
C ASN A 64 -35.65 -21.20 -5.44
N TYR A 65 -35.56 -21.21 -6.74
CA TYR A 65 -36.14 -20.19 -7.63
C TYR A 65 -36.72 -20.87 -8.85
N HIS A 66 -37.60 -20.20 -9.54
CA HIS A 66 -38.15 -20.63 -10.82
C HIS A 66 -38.10 -19.52 -11.84
N VAL A 67 -38.13 -19.90 -13.10
CA VAL A 67 -38.12 -18.97 -14.23
C VAL A 67 -39.52 -18.90 -14.81
N GLU A 68 -40.02 -17.68 -15.03
CA GLU A 68 -41.34 -17.44 -15.57
C GLU A 68 -41.34 -16.26 -16.57
N ASP A 69 -42.47 -15.95 -17.14
CA ASP A 69 -42.60 -14.80 -18.03
C ASP A 69 -42.56 -13.49 -17.23
N ILE A 70 -42.06 -12.43 -17.87
CA ILE A 70 -41.93 -11.10 -17.24
C ILE A 70 -43.33 -10.60 -16.85
N PRO A 71 -43.51 -10.09 -15.63
CA PRO A 71 -44.77 -9.43 -15.24
C PRO A 71 -45.15 -8.31 -16.21
N ALA A 72 -46.43 -8.24 -16.57
CA ALA A 72 -46.92 -7.34 -17.60
C ALA A 72 -46.67 -5.84 -17.31
N ASP A 73 -46.57 -5.48 -16.03
CA ASP A 73 -46.27 -4.13 -15.57
C ASP A 73 -44.78 -3.77 -15.69
N LEU A 74 -43.90 -4.75 -15.87
CA LEU A 74 -42.45 -4.55 -16.04
C LEU A 74 -42.01 -4.74 -17.50
N GLN A 75 -42.86 -5.18 -18.39
CA GLN A 75 -42.51 -5.51 -19.76
C GLN A 75 -41.88 -4.34 -20.51
N ASP A 76 -42.52 -3.18 -20.52
CA ASP A 76 -42.04 -1.97 -21.22
C ASP A 76 -40.70 -1.50 -20.65
N GLN A 77 -40.52 -1.60 -19.32
CA GLN A 77 -39.27 -1.24 -18.66
C GLN A 77 -38.16 -2.22 -19.01
N ALA A 78 -38.44 -3.52 -18.99
CA ALA A 78 -37.47 -4.55 -19.36
C ALA A 78 -37.02 -4.40 -20.82
N GLU A 79 -37.95 -4.10 -21.75
CA GLU A 79 -37.63 -3.84 -23.16
C GLU A 79 -36.72 -2.62 -23.32
N SER A 80 -37.00 -1.52 -22.61
CA SER A 80 -36.16 -0.31 -22.66
C SER A 80 -34.76 -0.54 -22.12
N TYR A 81 -34.62 -1.27 -20.99
CA TYR A 81 -33.31 -1.60 -20.43
C TYR A 81 -32.55 -2.64 -21.26
N ARG A 82 -33.27 -3.57 -21.90
CA ARG A 82 -32.69 -4.50 -22.86
C ARG A 82 -32.08 -3.77 -24.05
N GLU A 83 -32.80 -2.81 -24.63
CA GLU A 83 -32.31 -2.02 -25.75
C GLU A 83 -30.99 -1.31 -25.40
N GLN A 84 -30.92 -0.65 -24.26
CA GLN A 84 -29.72 0.00 -23.77
C GLN A 84 -28.55 -1.01 -23.54
N MET A 85 -28.85 -2.18 -22.99
CA MET A 85 -27.86 -3.23 -22.77
C MET A 85 -27.33 -3.80 -24.10
N VAL A 86 -28.21 -4.03 -25.08
CA VAL A 86 -27.84 -4.54 -26.42
C VAL A 86 -26.99 -3.52 -27.17
N GLU A 87 -27.35 -2.23 -27.10
CA GLU A 87 -26.58 -1.14 -27.68
C GLU A 87 -25.16 -1.08 -27.07
N ALA A 88 -25.05 -1.12 -25.73
CA ALA A 88 -23.76 -1.15 -25.05
C ALA A 88 -22.93 -2.41 -25.40
N ALA A 89 -23.57 -3.57 -25.55
CA ALA A 89 -22.88 -4.79 -25.97
C ALA A 89 -22.37 -4.67 -27.42
N ALA A 90 -23.18 -4.09 -28.33
CA ALA A 90 -22.78 -3.86 -29.72
C ALA A 90 -21.59 -2.88 -29.82
N GLU A 91 -21.59 -1.79 -29.04
CA GLU A 91 -20.49 -0.82 -29.00
C GLU A 91 -19.14 -1.41 -28.58
N SER A 92 -19.14 -2.57 -27.95
CA SER A 92 -17.91 -3.20 -27.44
C SER A 92 -17.13 -3.99 -28.50
N ASP A 93 -17.71 -4.22 -29.68
CA ASP A 93 -17.10 -4.96 -30.78
C ASP A 93 -17.61 -4.46 -32.13
N ASP A 94 -16.69 -4.10 -33.04
CA ASP A 94 -17.02 -3.51 -34.35
C ASP A 94 -17.94 -4.42 -35.21
N ALA A 95 -17.74 -5.74 -35.16
CA ALA A 95 -18.54 -6.68 -35.94
C ALA A 95 -19.99 -6.81 -35.38
N LEU A 96 -20.12 -6.76 -34.04
CA LEU A 96 -21.43 -6.75 -33.40
C LEU A 96 -22.17 -5.46 -33.68
N MET A 97 -21.46 -4.33 -33.72
CA MET A 97 -22.03 -3.04 -34.06
C MET A 97 -22.54 -3.01 -35.51
N GLU A 98 -21.74 -3.48 -36.47
CA GLU A 98 -22.16 -3.57 -37.89
C GLU A 98 -23.42 -4.41 -38.03
N LYS A 99 -23.46 -5.59 -37.40
CA LYS A 99 -24.62 -6.47 -37.43
C LYS A 99 -25.84 -5.84 -36.78
N TYR A 100 -25.68 -5.19 -35.63
CA TYR A 100 -26.80 -4.50 -34.94
C TYR A 100 -27.39 -3.37 -35.78
N LEU A 101 -26.57 -2.63 -36.52
CA LEU A 101 -27.02 -1.57 -37.44
C LEU A 101 -27.73 -2.13 -38.69
N GLU A 102 -27.33 -3.32 -39.16
CA GLU A 102 -27.93 -3.94 -40.33
C GLU A 102 -29.21 -4.73 -40.01
N GLU A 103 -29.22 -5.52 -38.96
CA GLU A 103 -30.31 -6.45 -38.61
C GLU A 103 -31.24 -5.92 -37.53
N GLY A 104 -30.76 -4.95 -36.69
CA GLY A 104 -31.52 -4.38 -35.58
C GLY A 104 -31.61 -5.25 -34.34
N GLU A 105 -31.02 -6.46 -34.36
CA GLU A 105 -31.09 -7.43 -33.27
C GLU A 105 -29.75 -8.22 -33.16
N LEU A 106 -29.41 -8.63 -31.91
CA LEU A 106 -28.34 -9.58 -31.62
C LEU A 106 -28.90 -10.80 -30.91
N SER A 107 -28.35 -11.96 -31.17
CA SER A 107 -28.66 -13.20 -30.44
C SER A 107 -28.15 -13.12 -28.97
N GLU A 108 -28.71 -13.99 -28.11
CA GLU A 108 -28.26 -14.06 -26.69
C GLU A 108 -26.75 -14.30 -26.55
N ASP A 109 -26.18 -15.19 -27.37
CA ASP A 109 -24.74 -15.49 -27.35
C ASP A 109 -23.91 -14.27 -27.77
N GLU A 110 -24.37 -13.50 -28.76
CA GLU A 110 -23.70 -12.28 -29.21
C GLU A 110 -23.79 -11.15 -28.17
N ILE A 111 -24.93 -11.01 -27.50
CA ILE A 111 -25.08 -10.07 -26.39
C ILE A 111 -24.12 -10.41 -25.28
N VAL A 112 -24.03 -11.68 -24.87
CA VAL A 112 -23.09 -12.16 -23.85
C VAL A 112 -21.65 -11.91 -24.28
N ALA A 113 -21.30 -12.18 -25.55
CA ALA A 113 -19.96 -11.92 -26.07
C ALA A 113 -19.60 -10.43 -26.05
N GLY A 114 -20.52 -9.54 -26.48
CA GLY A 114 -20.33 -8.09 -26.45
C GLY A 114 -20.21 -7.54 -25.02
N LEU A 115 -21.07 -7.97 -24.09
CA LEU A 115 -20.98 -7.61 -22.66
C LEU A 115 -19.66 -8.07 -22.05
N LYS A 116 -19.19 -9.27 -22.38
CA LYS A 116 -17.90 -9.79 -21.93
C LYS A 116 -16.74 -8.98 -22.48
N ALA A 117 -16.75 -8.68 -23.78
CA ALA A 117 -15.71 -7.85 -24.41
C ALA A 117 -15.64 -6.47 -23.77
N GLY A 118 -16.77 -5.81 -23.56
CA GLY A 118 -16.83 -4.52 -22.88
C GLY A 118 -16.37 -4.57 -21.42
N CYS A 119 -16.65 -5.67 -20.70
CA CYS A 119 -16.16 -5.89 -19.34
C CYS A 119 -14.64 -6.08 -19.32
N LEU A 120 -14.08 -6.87 -20.24
CA LEU A 120 -12.63 -7.09 -20.36
C LEU A 120 -11.88 -5.81 -20.73
N ASN A 121 -12.44 -5.00 -21.61
CA ASN A 121 -11.89 -3.70 -22.03
C ASN A 121 -12.17 -2.57 -21.02
N MET A 122 -12.88 -2.89 -19.93
CA MET A 122 -13.33 -1.92 -18.91
C MET A 122 -14.14 -0.74 -19.46
N THR A 123 -14.81 -0.91 -20.58
CA THR A 123 -15.70 0.09 -21.20
C THR A 123 -17.10 0.08 -20.60
N ILE A 124 -17.55 -1.08 -20.11
CA ILE A 124 -18.82 -1.26 -19.41
C ILE A 124 -18.63 -2.04 -18.11
N THR A 125 -19.54 -1.82 -17.17
CA THR A 125 -19.58 -2.57 -15.91
C THR A 125 -20.97 -3.21 -15.75
N PRO A 126 -21.11 -4.54 -15.92
CA PRO A 126 -22.39 -5.23 -15.76
C PRO A 126 -22.97 -5.03 -14.35
N MET A 127 -24.27 -4.75 -14.25
CA MET A 127 -24.94 -4.45 -13.00
C MET A 127 -26.09 -5.44 -12.74
N THR A 128 -26.07 -6.03 -11.55
CA THR A 128 -27.06 -6.98 -11.03
C THR A 128 -27.62 -6.52 -9.69
N CYS A 129 -28.68 -7.15 -9.19
CA CYS A 129 -29.26 -6.80 -7.91
C CYS A 129 -29.76 -8.01 -7.12
N GLY A 130 -29.97 -7.81 -5.82
CA GLY A 130 -30.49 -8.86 -4.95
C GLY A 130 -30.48 -8.52 -3.47
N THR A 131 -30.70 -9.54 -2.65
CA THR A 131 -30.54 -9.49 -1.19
C THR A 131 -29.75 -10.69 -0.71
N ALA A 132 -28.44 -10.51 -0.55
CA ALA A 132 -27.50 -11.58 -0.25
C ALA A 132 -27.82 -12.31 1.06
N PHE A 133 -28.30 -11.59 2.09
CA PHE A 133 -28.66 -12.19 3.36
C PHE A 133 -29.83 -13.20 3.25
N LYS A 134 -30.76 -12.98 2.31
CA LYS A 134 -31.84 -13.89 1.98
C LYS A 134 -31.50 -14.84 0.83
N ASN A 135 -30.26 -14.79 0.32
CA ASN A 135 -29.75 -15.57 -0.81
C ASN A 135 -30.58 -15.41 -2.10
N LYS A 136 -31.26 -14.27 -2.29
CA LYS A 136 -31.98 -13.94 -3.51
C LYS A 136 -31.08 -13.10 -4.44
N GLY A 137 -30.89 -13.53 -5.68
CA GLY A 137 -30.02 -12.89 -6.67
C GLY A 137 -28.53 -13.29 -6.55
N VAL A 138 -28.15 -14.14 -5.58
CA VAL A 138 -26.75 -14.56 -5.41
C VAL A 138 -26.35 -15.57 -6.48
N GLN A 139 -27.25 -16.50 -6.85
CA GLN A 139 -27.00 -17.49 -7.89
C GLN A 139 -26.74 -16.79 -9.23
N THR A 140 -27.61 -15.86 -9.63
CA THR A 140 -27.45 -15.08 -10.87
C THR A 140 -26.22 -14.17 -10.86
N LEU A 141 -25.80 -13.66 -9.70
CA LEU A 141 -24.53 -12.97 -9.55
C LEU A 141 -23.34 -13.91 -9.81
N LEU A 142 -23.34 -15.13 -9.26
CA LEU A 142 -22.27 -16.10 -9.48
C LEU A 142 -22.18 -16.53 -10.93
N ASP A 143 -23.31 -16.70 -11.60
CA ASP A 143 -23.38 -16.96 -13.05
C ASP A 143 -22.80 -15.79 -13.85
N ALA A 144 -23.15 -14.54 -13.51
CA ALA A 144 -22.59 -13.34 -14.13
C ALA A 144 -21.07 -13.22 -13.91
N VAL A 145 -20.56 -13.58 -12.71
CA VAL A 145 -19.12 -13.62 -12.44
C VAL A 145 -18.42 -14.64 -13.35
N ALA A 146 -18.97 -15.83 -13.50
CA ALA A 146 -18.40 -16.86 -14.37
C ALA A 146 -18.46 -16.48 -15.87
N MET A 147 -19.49 -15.71 -16.25
CA MET A 147 -19.76 -15.36 -17.63
C MET A 147 -18.96 -14.14 -18.12
N TYR A 148 -18.86 -13.09 -17.32
CA TYR A 148 -18.33 -11.79 -17.74
C TYR A 148 -16.95 -11.45 -17.20
N LEU A 149 -16.54 -11.97 -16.04
CA LEU A 149 -15.19 -11.69 -15.53
C LEU A 149 -14.12 -12.50 -16.26
N PRO A 150 -12.89 -11.92 -16.42
CA PRO A 150 -11.83 -12.58 -17.16
C PRO A 150 -11.33 -13.84 -16.45
N SER A 151 -11.08 -14.88 -17.22
CA SER A 151 -10.26 -16.00 -16.81
C SER A 151 -8.76 -15.65 -16.87
N PRO A 152 -7.88 -16.41 -16.22
CA PRO A 152 -6.43 -16.20 -16.33
C PRO A 152 -5.86 -16.22 -17.76
N LEU A 153 -6.58 -16.83 -18.71
CA LEU A 153 -6.19 -16.90 -20.12
C LEU A 153 -6.66 -15.70 -20.96
N GLU A 154 -7.50 -14.85 -20.39
CA GLU A 154 -8.10 -13.70 -21.07
C GLU A 154 -7.50 -12.36 -20.60
N VAL A 155 -6.57 -12.41 -19.65
CA VAL A 155 -5.79 -11.24 -19.19
C VAL A 155 -4.40 -11.26 -19.79
N GLU A 156 -3.75 -10.09 -19.84
CA GLU A 156 -2.35 -10.01 -20.26
C GLU A 156 -1.45 -10.87 -19.39
N ASP A 157 -0.46 -11.51 -20.04
CA ASP A 157 0.57 -12.27 -19.36
C ASP A 157 1.38 -11.38 -18.41
N ILE A 158 1.75 -11.93 -17.26
CA ILE A 158 2.49 -11.17 -16.25
C ILE A 158 3.94 -10.96 -16.67
N LYS A 159 4.44 -9.75 -16.44
CA LYS A 159 5.85 -9.40 -16.64
C LYS A 159 6.67 -9.79 -15.41
N GLY A 160 7.90 -10.19 -15.66
CA GLY A 160 8.87 -10.50 -14.63
C GLY A 160 10.27 -10.18 -15.11
N GLU A 161 11.25 -10.43 -14.26
CA GLU A 161 12.66 -10.24 -14.53
C GLU A 161 13.44 -11.53 -14.22
N THR A 162 14.43 -11.84 -15.03
CA THR A 162 15.42 -12.85 -14.71
C THR A 162 16.37 -12.36 -13.60
N GLN A 163 17.24 -13.22 -13.08
CA GLN A 163 18.25 -12.80 -12.11
C GLN A 163 19.26 -11.78 -12.67
N ASP A 164 19.45 -11.78 -13.97
CA ASP A 164 20.35 -10.85 -14.68
C ASP A 164 19.67 -9.51 -15.02
N GLY A 165 18.40 -9.33 -14.62
CA GLY A 165 17.62 -8.12 -14.85
C GLY A 165 17.02 -8.03 -16.26
N GLU A 166 16.96 -9.12 -16.99
CA GLU A 166 16.31 -9.16 -18.30
C GLU A 166 14.78 -9.34 -18.13
N ALA A 167 14.00 -8.51 -18.80
CA ALA A 167 12.55 -8.62 -18.79
C ALA A 167 12.09 -9.92 -19.45
N VAL A 168 11.18 -10.63 -18.80
CA VAL A 168 10.58 -11.87 -19.28
C VAL A 168 9.07 -11.81 -19.14
N VAL A 169 8.35 -12.40 -20.09
CA VAL A 169 6.90 -12.59 -20.01
C VAL A 169 6.63 -14.01 -19.50
N VAL A 170 5.78 -14.10 -18.48
CA VAL A 170 5.39 -15.37 -17.87
C VAL A 170 3.97 -15.70 -18.32
N GLU A 171 3.87 -16.57 -19.32
CA GLU A 171 2.58 -17.00 -19.88
C GLU A 171 1.78 -17.82 -18.85
N SER A 172 0.46 -17.62 -18.83
CA SER A 172 -0.45 -18.36 -17.96
C SER A 172 -0.74 -19.75 -18.55
N THR A 173 0.04 -20.75 -18.13
CA THR A 173 -0.09 -22.15 -18.60
C THR A 173 0.29 -23.13 -17.50
N ASP A 174 -0.34 -24.32 -17.50
CA ASP A 174 0.05 -25.43 -16.63
C ASP A 174 1.36 -26.09 -17.07
N GLU A 175 1.77 -25.86 -18.31
CA GLU A 175 3.02 -26.38 -18.83
C GLU A 175 4.21 -25.52 -18.40
N GLY A 176 5.34 -26.17 -18.21
CA GLY A 176 6.57 -25.48 -17.86
C GLY A 176 6.86 -25.43 -16.36
N LYS A 177 7.81 -24.59 -16.01
CA LYS A 177 8.33 -24.47 -14.65
C LYS A 177 7.46 -23.53 -13.81
N VAL A 178 7.25 -23.90 -12.55
CA VAL A 178 6.35 -23.13 -11.68
C VAL A 178 6.85 -21.71 -11.44
N ALA A 179 5.93 -20.77 -11.52
CA ALA A 179 6.11 -19.38 -11.09
C ALA A 179 4.82 -18.89 -10.41
N GLY A 180 4.95 -18.39 -9.18
CA GLY A 180 3.83 -17.91 -8.40
C GLY A 180 4.22 -16.75 -7.48
N LEU A 181 3.27 -15.89 -7.17
CA LEU A 181 3.44 -14.72 -6.32
C LEU A 181 2.80 -14.95 -4.96
N ALA A 182 3.57 -14.84 -3.90
CA ALA A 182 3.08 -14.81 -2.52
C ALA A 182 2.53 -13.40 -2.23
N PHE A 183 1.24 -13.19 -2.45
CA PHE A 183 0.64 -11.85 -2.38
C PHE A 183 0.09 -11.48 -1.01
N LYS A 184 -0.09 -12.45 -0.10
CA LYS A 184 -0.56 -12.19 1.26
C LYS A 184 -0.10 -13.27 2.22
N ILE A 185 0.32 -12.85 3.41
CA ILE A 185 0.58 -13.73 4.54
C ILE A 185 -0.49 -13.52 5.61
N MET A 186 -0.91 -14.58 6.23
CA MET A 186 -1.83 -14.59 7.36
C MET A 186 -1.37 -15.58 8.43
N THR A 187 -1.43 -15.20 9.67
CA THR A 187 -1.17 -16.11 10.78
C THR A 187 -2.47 -16.80 11.21
N ASP A 188 -2.46 -18.12 11.16
CA ASP A 188 -3.58 -18.94 11.61
C ASP A 188 -3.21 -19.61 12.94
N PRO A 189 -4.11 -19.59 13.96
CA PRO A 189 -3.82 -20.15 15.28
C PRO A 189 -3.55 -21.66 15.28
N PHE A 190 -4.08 -22.41 14.30
CA PHE A 190 -4.02 -23.87 14.24
C PHE A 190 -2.97 -24.40 13.27
N VAL A 191 -2.78 -23.71 12.16
CA VAL A 191 -1.89 -24.15 11.06
C VAL A 191 -0.56 -23.40 11.05
N GLY A 192 -0.52 -22.26 11.70
CA GLY A 192 0.61 -21.35 11.69
C GLY A 192 0.55 -20.37 10.53
N GLN A 193 1.66 -20.14 9.85
CA GLN A 193 1.72 -19.21 8.72
C GLN A 193 1.05 -19.82 7.48
N LEU A 194 0.09 -19.10 6.93
CA LEU A 194 -0.55 -19.33 5.65
C LEU A 194 -0.02 -18.29 4.65
N THR A 195 0.61 -18.74 3.59
CA THR A 195 1.10 -17.88 2.51
C THR A 195 0.17 -18.03 1.32
N PHE A 196 -0.68 -17.04 1.09
CA PHE A 196 -1.56 -17.02 -0.08
C PHE A 196 -0.73 -16.73 -1.32
N THR A 197 -0.78 -17.68 -2.24
CA THR A 197 0.03 -17.66 -3.46
C THR A 197 -0.88 -17.81 -4.68
N ARG A 198 -0.73 -16.94 -5.67
CA ARG A 198 -1.29 -17.12 -7.00
C ARG A 198 -0.26 -17.77 -7.89
N ILE A 199 -0.64 -18.86 -8.54
CA ILE A 199 0.21 -19.54 -9.53
C ILE A 199 -0.06 -18.88 -10.89
N TYR A 200 1.00 -18.43 -11.54
CA TYR A 200 0.92 -17.83 -12.87
C TYR A 200 1.33 -18.83 -13.95
N ARG A 201 2.31 -19.70 -13.67
CA ARG A 201 2.78 -20.72 -14.61
C ARG A 201 3.11 -22.01 -13.89
N GLY A 202 2.88 -23.13 -14.58
CA GLY A 202 3.22 -24.47 -14.09
C GLY A 202 2.30 -24.97 -12.98
N ILE A 203 2.70 -26.06 -12.36
CA ILE A 203 1.93 -26.74 -11.31
C ILE A 203 2.76 -26.77 -10.02
N LEU A 204 2.23 -26.16 -8.97
CA LEU A 204 2.83 -26.23 -7.64
C LEU A 204 2.36 -27.48 -6.91
N LYS A 205 3.31 -28.34 -6.47
CA LYS A 205 3.00 -29.63 -5.82
C LYS A 205 3.35 -29.62 -4.34
N SER A 206 2.48 -30.23 -3.54
CA SER A 206 2.72 -30.49 -2.12
C SER A 206 3.96 -31.36 -1.91
N GLY A 207 4.75 -31.10 -0.88
CA GLY A 207 5.95 -31.89 -0.52
C GLY A 207 7.20 -31.57 -1.34
N THR A 208 7.10 -30.74 -2.39
CA THR A 208 8.23 -30.35 -3.25
C THR A 208 9.03 -29.17 -2.70
N TYR A 209 10.04 -28.77 -3.42
CA TYR A 209 10.85 -27.59 -3.13
C TYR A 209 10.70 -26.55 -4.22
N VAL A 210 10.67 -25.30 -3.82
CA VAL A 210 10.71 -24.13 -4.70
C VAL A 210 11.83 -23.20 -4.28
N MET A 211 12.20 -22.31 -5.18
CA MET A 211 13.10 -21.19 -4.90
C MET A 211 12.25 -19.95 -4.60
N ASN A 212 12.49 -19.30 -3.48
CA ASN A 212 12.09 -17.91 -3.29
C ASN A 212 13.08 -17.08 -4.11
N SER A 213 12.68 -16.67 -5.31
CA SER A 213 13.57 -16.00 -6.28
C SER A 213 13.94 -14.58 -5.83
N THR A 214 13.07 -13.92 -5.07
CA THR A 214 13.34 -12.58 -4.52
C THR A 214 14.49 -12.61 -3.51
N LYS A 215 14.61 -13.68 -2.72
CA LYS A 215 15.61 -13.82 -1.65
C LYS A 215 16.69 -14.85 -1.96
N MET A 216 16.60 -15.54 -3.08
CA MET A 216 17.50 -16.62 -3.48
C MET A 216 17.61 -17.74 -2.43
N LYS A 217 16.47 -18.12 -1.83
CA LYS A 217 16.41 -19.15 -0.79
C LYS A 217 15.49 -20.29 -1.20
N LYS A 218 15.99 -21.52 -1.02
CA LYS A 218 15.21 -22.74 -1.26
C LYS A 218 14.24 -22.97 -0.09
N GLU A 219 12.96 -23.15 -0.41
CA GLU A 219 11.88 -23.39 0.53
C GLU A 219 11.17 -24.71 0.23
N ARG A 220 10.63 -25.33 1.28
CA ARG A 220 9.86 -26.57 1.13
C ARG A 220 8.36 -26.26 1.21
N ILE A 221 7.62 -26.71 0.22
CA ILE A 221 6.16 -26.72 0.23
C ILE A 221 5.70 -27.84 1.18
N GLY A 222 5.09 -27.48 2.28
CA GLY A 222 4.52 -28.45 3.22
C GLY A 222 3.21 -28.98 2.70
N ARG A 223 2.12 -28.26 2.95
CA ARG A 223 0.76 -28.55 2.49
C ARG A 223 0.24 -27.42 1.61
N LEU A 224 -0.67 -27.76 0.72
CA LEU A 224 -1.42 -26.83 -0.10
C LEU A 224 -2.88 -26.85 0.31
N LEU A 225 -3.48 -25.69 0.52
CA LEU A 225 -4.86 -25.54 0.96
C LEU A 225 -5.63 -24.65 -0.02
N LYS A 226 -6.80 -25.10 -0.45
CA LYS A 226 -7.84 -24.23 -1.01
C LYS A 226 -8.69 -23.70 0.12
N MET A 227 -8.85 -22.38 0.15
CA MET A 227 -9.59 -21.69 1.21
C MET A 227 -10.98 -21.33 0.73
N HIS A 228 -11.98 -21.72 1.50
CA HIS A 228 -13.37 -21.38 1.26
C HIS A 228 -14.00 -20.86 2.55
N ALA A 229 -14.02 -19.55 2.72
CA ALA A 229 -14.33 -18.90 3.98
C ALA A 229 -13.45 -19.43 5.13
N ILE A 230 -14.01 -20.07 6.15
CA ILE A 230 -13.26 -20.70 7.24
C ILE A 230 -12.88 -22.17 6.96
N LYS A 231 -13.40 -22.75 5.87
CA LYS A 231 -13.08 -24.13 5.50
C LYS A 231 -11.73 -24.17 4.79
N ARG A 232 -10.97 -25.21 5.09
CA ARG A 232 -9.66 -25.49 4.49
C ARG A 232 -9.75 -26.85 3.83
N GLU A 233 -9.49 -26.91 2.54
CA GLU A 233 -9.44 -28.14 1.77
C GLU A 233 -8.00 -28.39 1.39
N GLU A 234 -7.44 -29.53 1.81
CA GLU A 234 -6.08 -29.89 1.47
C GLU A 234 -6.06 -30.49 0.05
N VAL A 235 -5.18 -29.96 -0.78
CA VAL A 235 -4.98 -30.38 -2.17
C VAL A 235 -3.53 -30.79 -2.41
N SER A 236 -3.32 -31.67 -3.39
CA SER A 236 -1.98 -32.13 -3.76
C SER A 236 -1.25 -31.16 -4.67
N GLU A 237 -1.98 -30.40 -5.49
CA GLU A 237 -1.48 -29.55 -6.56
C GLU A 237 -2.30 -28.27 -6.66
N LEU A 238 -1.65 -27.18 -7.13
CA LEU A 238 -2.28 -25.95 -7.57
C LEU A 238 -1.81 -25.65 -8.98
N TYR A 239 -2.73 -25.28 -9.85
CA TYR A 239 -2.53 -25.05 -11.27
C TYR A 239 -2.38 -23.57 -11.61
N ALA A 240 -1.93 -23.25 -12.82
CA ALA A 240 -1.85 -21.86 -13.29
C ALA A 240 -3.21 -21.15 -13.19
N GLY A 241 -3.21 -19.92 -12.74
CA GLY A 241 -4.41 -19.13 -12.47
C GLY A 241 -5.06 -19.37 -11.10
N GLU A 242 -4.74 -20.46 -10.41
CA GLU A 242 -5.31 -20.76 -9.10
C GLU A 242 -4.65 -19.98 -7.97
N ILE A 243 -5.45 -19.72 -6.93
CA ILE A 243 -5.01 -19.15 -5.66
C ILE A 243 -5.14 -20.22 -4.59
N GLY A 244 -4.06 -20.46 -3.85
CA GLY A 244 -4.07 -21.34 -2.71
C GLY A 244 -3.22 -20.82 -1.56
N ALA A 245 -3.39 -21.40 -0.38
CA ALA A 245 -2.56 -21.11 0.77
C ALA A 245 -1.48 -22.19 0.92
N VAL A 246 -0.24 -21.77 0.91
CA VAL A 246 0.94 -22.63 1.10
C VAL A 246 1.32 -22.64 2.58
N VAL A 247 1.48 -23.82 3.15
CA VAL A 247 1.94 -24.04 4.53
C VAL A 247 3.36 -24.57 4.52
N GLY A 248 4.20 -24.05 5.41
CA GLY A 248 5.55 -24.57 5.63
C GLY A 248 6.67 -23.67 5.11
N LEU A 249 6.36 -22.57 4.43
CA LEU A 249 7.31 -21.55 4.06
C LEU A 249 7.80 -20.80 5.31
N LYS A 250 9.10 -20.52 5.40
CA LYS A 250 9.74 -19.94 6.59
C LYS A 250 10.26 -18.53 6.39
N THR A 251 10.74 -18.24 5.19
CA THR A 251 11.41 -16.97 4.87
C THR A 251 10.63 -16.10 3.88
N THR A 252 9.60 -16.68 3.28
CA THR A 252 8.73 -15.99 2.32
C THR A 252 7.86 -14.96 3.02
N ILE A 253 7.83 -13.75 2.48
CA ILE A 253 6.98 -12.64 2.90
C ILE A 253 6.06 -12.21 1.75
N THR A 254 5.13 -11.31 2.04
CA THR A 254 4.24 -10.72 1.03
C THR A 254 5.08 -10.01 -0.05
N GLY A 255 4.79 -10.29 -1.33
CA GLY A 255 5.51 -9.78 -2.49
C GLY A 255 6.64 -10.68 -3.00
N ASP A 256 6.99 -11.75 -2.28
CA ASP A 256 8.03 -12.67 -2.74
C ASP A 256 7.52 -13.58 -3.88
N THR A 257 8.39 -13.87 -4.83
CA THR A 257 8.13 -14.82 -5.91
C THR A 257 8.64 -16.22 -5.56
N LEU A 258 7.81 -17.21 -5.79
CA LEU A 258 8.12 -18.63 -5.67
C LEU A 258 8.26 -19.23 -7.08
N ALA A 259 9.45 -19.66 -7.46
CA ALA A 259 9.70 -20.22 -8.78
C ALA A 259 10.47 -21.54 -8.71
N ASP A 260 10.62 -22.21 -9.86
CA ASP A 260 11.49 -23.36 -9.97
C ASP A 260 12.97 -22.93 -9.79
N ALA A 261 13.76 -23.78 -9.15
CA ALA A 261 15.17 -23.48 -8.90
C ALA A 261 16.03 -23.39 -10.17
N ASP A 262 15.61 -24.08 -11.24
CA ASP A 262 16.31 -24.08 -12.52
C ASP A 262 15.81 -22.99 -13.50
N ASP A 263 14.75 -22.26 -13.12
CA ASP A 263 14.18 -21.15 -13.88
C ASP A 263 13.70 -20.05 -12.89
N PRO A 264 14.61 -19.42 -12.16
CA PRO A 264 14.27 -18.43 -11.16
C PRO A 264 13.91 -17.11 -11.83
N VAL A 265 12.61 -16.84 -11.89
CA VAL A 265 12.03 -15.56 -12.32
C VAL A 265 11.56 -14.79 -11.10
N VAL A 266 11.66 -13.47 -11.12
CA VAL A 266 11.05 -12.55 -10.16
C VAL A 266 9.89 -11.89 -10.88
N LEU A 267 8.67 -12.14 -10.41
CA LEU A 267 7.47 -11.49 -10.92
C LEU A 267 7.45 -10.02 -10.45
N GLU A 268 6.61 -9.21 -11.08
CA GLU A 268 6.48 -7.79 -10.77
C GLU A 268 6.42 -7.55 -9.26
N ARG A 269 7.28 -6.67 -8.77
CA ARG A 269 7.36 -6.36 -7.34
C ARG A 269 6.19 -5.51 -6.91
N MET A 270 5.65 -5.80 -5.74
CA MET A 270 4.70 -4.93 -5.08
C MET A 270 5.46 -3.83 -4.35
N ASP A 271 5.26 -2.59 -4.74
CA ASP A 271 5.80 -1.43 -4.05
C ASP A 271 4.92 -1.09 -2.84
N PHE A 272 5.52 -1.16 -1.66
CA PHE A 272 4.84 -0.80 -0.42
C PHE A 272 5.31 0.57 0.05
N PRO A 273 4.38 1.50 0.34
CA PRO A 273 4.76 2.81 0.80
C PRO A 273 5.47 2.76 2.15
N GLU A 274 6.42 3.64 2.35
CA GLU A 274 7.13 3.79 3.62
C GLU A 274 6.18 4.28 4.72
N PRO A 275 6.29 3.73 5.94
CA PRO A 275 5.49 4.19 7.08
C PRO A 275 5.76 5.67 7.39
N VAL A 276 4.71 6.42 7.66
CA VAL A 276 4.80 7.87 7.91
C VAL A 276 4.63 8.28 9.36
N ILE A 277 4.00 7.43 10.19
CA ILE A 277 3.85 7.67 11.63
C ILE A 277 4.47 6.56 12.45
N SER A 278 4.90 6.92 13.65
CA SER A 278 5.47 5.97 14.61
C SER A 278 4.91 6.22 16.01
N VAL A 279 4.68 5.13 16.74
CA VAL A 279 4.28 5.17 18.15
C VAL A 279 5.19 4.25 18.96
N ALA A 280 5.44 4.61 20.21
CA ALA A 280 6.11 3.72 21.15
C ALA A 280 5.08 2.76 21.77
N VAL A 281 5.43 1.48 21.84
CA VAL A 281 4.60 0.45 22.45
C VAL A 281 5.35 -0.20 23.59
N GLU A 282 4.77 -0.17 24.78
CA GLU A 282 5.35 -0.74 25.98
C GLU A 282 4.47 -1.86 26.54
N PRO A 283 5.01 -3.05 26.84
CA PRO A 283 4.24 -4.12 27.46
C PRO A 283 3.87 -3.75 28.88
N LYS A 284 2.66 -4.04 29.33
CA LYS A 284 2.22 -3.78 30.70
C LYS A 284 2.94 -4.65 31.73
N THR A 285 3.36 -5.86 31.36
CA THR A 285 4.07 -6.79 32.24
C THR A 285 5.30 -7.37 31.55
N LYS A 286 6.25 -7.88 32.35
CA LYS A 286 7.43 -8.59 31.81
C LYS A 286 7.05 -9.86 31.02
N ALA A 287 5.96 -10.52 31.39
CA ALA A 287 5.45 -11.69 30.66
C ALA A 287 4.90 -11.32 29.28
N ASP A 288 4.38 -10.09 29.15
CA ASP A 288 3.86 -9.60 27.86
C ASP A 288 4.98 -9.16 26.93
N GLN A 289 6.18 -8.88 27.42
CA GLN A 289 7.30 -8.42 26.59
C GLN A 289 7.72 -9.46 25.54
N GLU A 290 7.87 -10.73 25.97
CA GLU A 290 8.23 -11.82 25.05
C GLU A 290 7.11 -12.10 24.05
N LYS A 291 5.87 -12.14 24.53
CA LYS A 291 4.68 -12.32 23.68
C LYS A 291 4.50 -11.17 22.70
N MET A 292 4.77 -9.93 23.12
CA MET A 292 4.71 -8.75 22.28
C MET A 292 5.70 -8.84 21.12
N GLY A 293 6.94 -9.24 21.38
CA GLY A 293 7.95 -9.43 20.33
C GLY A 293 7.52 -10.46 19.29
N ILE A 294 6.94 -11.59 19.74
CA ILE A 294 6.40 -12.62 18.84
C ILE A 294 5.20 -12.10 18.03
N ALA A 295 4.26 -11.38 18.67
CA ALA A 295 3.09 -10.84 18.02
C ALA A 295 3.47 -9.79 16.97
N LEU A 296 4.32 -8.83 17.33
CA LEU A 296 4.80 -7.81 16.41
C LEU A 296 5.58 -8.39 15.23
N GLY A 297 6.42 -9.41 15.47
CA GLY A 297 7.12 -10.10 14.39
C GLY A 297 6.19 -10.79 13.39
N LYS A 298 5.09 -11.39 13.86
CA LYS A 298 4.06 -12.00 13.00
C LYS A 298 3.28 -10.94 12.22
N LEU A 299 2.86 -9.87 12.87
CA LEU A 299 2.15 -8.77 12.22
C LEU A 299 3.00 -8.09 11.13
N ALA A 300 4.30 -7.91 11.39
CA ALA A 300 5.24 -7.37 10.40
C ALA A 300 5.48 -8.31 9.21
N GLN A 301 5.33 -9.62 9.38
CA GLN A 301 5.36 -10.57 8.26
C GLN A 301 4.09 -10.51 7.41
N GLU A 302 2.95 -10.20 8.01
CA GLU A 302 1.67 -10.09 7.32
C GLU A 302 1.54 -8.79 6.52
N ASP A 303 2.07 -7.70 7.05
CA ASP A 303 1.92 -6.35 6.52
C ASP A 303 3.29 -5.69 6.26
N PRO A 304 3.73 -5.59 5.00
CA PRO A 304 5.00 -4.98 4.64
C PRO A 304 5.09 -3.46 4.91
N SER A 305 3.95 -2.77 5.05
CA SER A 305 3.90 -1.35 5.42
C SER A 305 4.02 -1.11 6.93
N PHE A 306 4.04 -2.19 7.72
CA PHE A 306 4.23 -2.15 9.16
C PHE A 306 5.68 -2.50 9.52
N ARG A 307 6.33 -1.63 10.26
CA ARG A 307 7.71 -1.83 10.73
C ARG A 307 7.81 -1.82 12.24
N VAL A 308 8.72 -2.61 12.74
CA VAL A 308 9.04 -2.70 14.17
C VAL A 308 10.53 -2.48 14.35
N ALA A 309 10.89 -1.55 15.20
CA ALA A 309 12.27 -1.25 15.55
C ALA A 309 12.39 -1.07 17.07
N THR A 310 13.59 -1.31 17.59
CA THR A 310 13.92 -0.94 18.96
C THR A 310 14.77 0.33 18.90
N ASP A 311 14.35 1.35 19.62
CA ASP A 311 15.15 2.57 19.76
C ASP A 311 16.34 2.27 20.68
N GLU A 312 17.54 2.41 20.14
CA GLU A 312 18.78 2.08 20.85
C GLU A 312 19.04 3.01 22.06
N GLU A 313 18.54 4.25 22.02
CA GLU A 313 18.73 5.22 23.11
C GLU A 313 17.75 5.01 24.25
N SER A 314 16.47 4.79 23.94
CA SER A 314 15.41 4.65 24.94
C SER A 314 15.10 3.19 25.31
N GLY A 315 15.52 2.23 24.49
CA GLY A 315 15.17 0.82 24.62
C GLY A 315 13.69 0.55 24.34
N GLN A 316 12.94 1.54 23.86
CA GLN A 316 11.52 1.40 23.55
C GLN A 316 11.29 0.64 22.23
N THR A 317 10.24 -0.13 22.19
CA THR A 317 9.77 -0.73 20.95
C THR A 317 8.94 0.30 20.19
N ILE A 318 9.41 0.67 19.01
CA ILE A 318 8.73 1.60 18.11
C ILE A 318 8.04 0.80 17.03
N ILE A 319 6.75 1.06 16.82
CA ILE A 319 6.00 0.55 15.70
C ILE A 319 5.66 1.69 14.74
N SER A 320 5.83 1.45 13.45
CA SER A 320 5.62 2.44 12.40
C SER A 320 4.59 1.92 11.40
N GLY A 321 3.72 2.79 10.92
CA GLY A 321 2.64 2.44 10.00
C GLY A 321 2.15 3.63 9.17
N MET A 322 1.15 3.38 8.34
CA MET A 322 0.64 4.32 7.34
C MET A 322 -0.27 5.40 7.93
N GLY A 323 -0.75 5.23 9.17
CA GLY A 323 -1.65 6.18 9.81
C GLY A 323 -2.09 5.72 11.19
N GLU A 324 -2.77 6.61 11.92
CA GLU A 324 -3.25 6.35 13.29
C GLU A 324 -4.15 5.12 13.35
N LEU A 325 -5.16 5.06 12.49
CA LEU A 325 -6.08 3.91 12.44
C LEU A 325 -5.36 2.59 12.12
N HIS A 326 -4.34 2.61 11.26
CA HIS A 326 -3.54 1.43 10.97
C HIS A 326 -2.86 0.89 12.23
N LEU A 327 -2.18 1.76 12.98
CA LEU A 327 -1.49 1.37 14.22
C LEU A 327 -2.48 0.95 15.33
N GLU A 328 -3.63 1.62 15.46
CA GLU A 328 -4.68 1.23 16.40
C GLU A 328 -5.22 -0.18 16.11
N ILE A 329 -5.48 -0.50 14.84
CA ILE A 329 -5.94 -1.84 14.43
C ILE A 329 -4.88 -2.89 14.78
N LEU A 330 -3.59 -2.63 14.54
CA LEU A 330 -2.52 -3.56 14.85
C LEU A 330 -2.37 -3.80 16.37
N VAL A 331 -2.50 -2.74 17.16
CA VAL A 331 -2.49 -2.86 18.64
C VAL A 331 -3.72 -3.63 19.14
N ASP A 332 -4.89 -3.38 18.57
CA ASP A 332 -6.10 -4.13 18.90
C ASP A 332 -5.99 -5.62 18.49
N ARG A 333 -5.37 -5.92 17.36
CA ARG A 333 -5.04 -7.28 16.93
C ARG A 333 -4.08 -7.97 17.89
N MET A 334 -3.04 -7.27 18.38
CA MET A 334 -2.14 -7.83 19.42
C MET A 334 -2.92 -8.26 20.65
N LYS A 335 -3.89 -7.46 21.08
CA LYS A 335 -4.73 -7.80 22.24
C LYS A 335 -5.67 -8.97 21.96
N ARG A 336 -6.37 -8.96 20.83
CA ARG A 336 -7.40 -9.96 20.52
C ARG A 336 -6.83 -11.32 20.08
N GLU A 337 -5.80 -11.29 19.23
CA GLU A 337 -5.27 -12.50 18.60
C GLU A 337 -4.13 -13.13 19.41
N PHE A 338 -3.32 -12.30 20.10
CA PHE A 338 -2.14 -12.76 20.83
C PHE A 338 -2.23 -12.63 22.34
N ALA A 339 -3.33 -12.09 22.86
CA ALA A 339 -3.54 -11.83 24.29
C ALA A 339 -2.39 -11.02 24.93
N VAL A 340 -1.91 -9.98 24.22
CA VAL A 340 -0.87 -9.06 24.69
C VAL A 340 -1.50 -7.72 25.03
N GLU A 341 -1.33 -7.26 26.27
CA GLU A 341 -1.68 -5.91 26.66
C GLU A 341 -0.46 -4.99 26.60
N ALA A 342 -0.59 -3.91 25.84
CA ALA A 342 0.46 -2.90 25.68
C ALA A 342 -0.10 -1.49 25.92
N GLU A 343 0.77 -0.61 26.40
CA GLU A 343 0.53 0.83 26.45
C GLU A 343 1.11 1.47 25.19
N VAL A 344 0.35 2.35 24.56
CA VAL A 344 0.76 3.05 23.36
C VAL A 344 1.10 4.49 23.71
N GLY A 345 2.30 4.92 23.36
CA GLY A 345 2.74 6.31 23.49
C GLY A 345 2.08 7.20 22.42
N ALA A 346 2.23 8.51 22.57
CA ALA A 346 1.75 9.47 21.58
C ALA A 346 2.36 9.16 20.20
N PRO A 347 1.60 9.29 19.11
CA PRO A 347 2.12 9.11 17.77
C PRO A 347 3.34 10.00 17.52
N GLN A 348 4.36 9.46 16.89
CA GLN A 348 5.51 10.24 16.46
C GLN A 348 5.48 10.40 14.94
N VAL A 349 5.75 11.62 14.51
CA VAL A 349 5.84 11.95 13.08
C VAL A 349 7.27 11.71 12.62
N ALA A 350 7.44 11.05 11.48
CA ALA A 350 8.75 10.81 10.89
C ALA A 350 9.29 12.08 10.23
N TYR A 351 9.90 12.95 11.06
CA TYR A 351 10.63 14.10 10.56
C TYR A 351 11.90 13.69 9.82
N ARG A 352 12.36 14.54 8.92
CA ARG A 352 13.63 14.41 8.20
C ARG A 352 14.43 15.70 8.35
N GLU A 353 15.71 15.64 7.99
CA GLU A 353 16.56 16.82 7.88
C GLU A 353 17.10 16.93 6.47
N THR A 354 17.40 18.14 6.01
CA THR A 354 18.12 18.40 4.76
C THR A 354 18.90 19.71 4.86
N ILE A 355 19.65 20.06 3.82
CA ILE A 355 20.31 21.35 3.66
C ILE A 355 19.73 22.09 2.46
N LYS A 356 19.77 23.44 2.47
CA LYS A 356 19.26 24.26 1.38
C LYS A 356 20.35 24.69 0.39
N ASN A 357 21.57 24.84 0.86
CA ASN A 357 22.68 25.35 0.06
C ASN A 357 23.88 24.41 0.10
N ALA A 358 24.60 24.40 -1.01
CA ALA A 358 25.88 23.69 -1.12
C ALA A 358 26.92 24.31 -0.19
N VAL A 359 27.74 23.45 0.42
CA VAL A 359 28.87 23.86 1.24
C VAL A 359 30.11 23.03 0.91
N ASP A 360 31.27 23.67 0.98
CA ASP A 360 32.57 23.01 0.93
C ASP A 360 33.12 22.90 2.36
N GLN A 361 33.48 21.69 2.76
CA GLN A 361 33.98 21.40 4.09
C GLN A 361 35.30 20.65 4.04
N GLU A 362 36.33 21.28 4.57
CA GLU A 362 37.57 20.62 4.91
C GLU A 362 37.49 20.06 6.33
N TYR A 363 37.90 18.81 6.52
CA TYR A 363 37.99 18.23 7.84
C TYR A 363 39.21 17.34 8.00
N LYS A 364 40.04 17.65 9.01
CA LYS A 364 41.23 16.89 9.35
C LYS A 364 41.06 16.23 10.71
N TYR A 365 40.98 14.92 10.71
CA TYR A 365 41.00 14.11 11.94
C TYR A 365 42.42 13.66 12.23
N ALA A 366 43.00 14.22 13.27
CA ALA A 366 44.35 13.84 13.74
C ALA A 366 44.29 13.63 15.24
N LYS A 367 44.56 12.41 15.70
CA LYS A 367 44.59 12.06 17.14
C LYS A 367 45.82 11.22 17.42
N GLN A 368 46.61 11.63 18.40
CA GLN A 368 47.76 10.91 18.86
C GLN A 368 47.58 10.57 20.34
N SER A 369 47.47 9.29 20.67
CA SER A 369 47.31 8.81 22.03
C SER A 369 48.26 7.63 22.25
N GLY A 370 49.54 7.91 22.57
CA GLY A 370 50.54 6.96 23.03
C GLY A 370 50.69 5.69 22.19
N GLY A 371 51.26 5.79 20.99
CA GLY A 371 51.43 4.68 20.04
C GLY A 371 51.15 5.08 18.61
N LYS A 372 50.56 4.17 17.78
CA LYS A 372 50.16 4.46 16.39
C LYS A 372 49.09 5.55 16.39
N GLY A 373 49.34 6.67 15.73
CA GLY A 373 48.38 7.77 15.56
C GLY A 373 47.17 7.40 14.69
N GLN A 374 46.21 8.30 14.64
CA GLN A 374 45.06 8.22 13.70
C GLN A 374 45.04 9.48 12.85
N TYR A 375 45.03 9.33 11.53
CA TYR A 375 45.05 10.44 10.59
C TYR A 375 44.10 10.17 9.43
N GLY A 376 43.16 11.10 9.20
CA GLY A 376 42.28 11.13 8.05
C GLY A 376 41.98 12.59 7.70
N HIS A 377 42.09 12.95 6.42
CA HIS A 377 41.88 14.31 5.97
C HIS A 377 41.07 14.29 4.66
N VAL A 378 39.93 14.94 4.66
CA VAL A 378 38.99 14.94 3.53
C VAL A 378 38.50 16.35 3.21
N TYR A 379 38.29 16.62 1.96
CA TYR A 379 37.51 17.76 1.43
C TYR A 379 36.21 17.24 0.84
N LEU A 380 35.11 17.70 1.40
CA LEU A 380 33.78 17.28 1.04
C LEU A 380 32.99 18.48 0.48
N LYS A 381 32.41 18.32 -0.68
CA LYS A 381 31.36 19.20 -1.17
C LYS A 381 30.03 18.54 -0.86
N ILE A 382 29.17 19.22 -0.13
CA ILE A 382 27.88 18.72 0.33
C ILE A 382 26.81 19.58 -0.32
N GLU A 383 25.93 18.98 -1.11
CA GLU A 383 24.94 19.68 -1.94
C GLU A 383 23.54 19.09 -1.72
N PRO A 384 22.49 19.92 -1.68
CA PRO A 384 21.12 19.41 -1.74
C PRO A 384 20.86 18.84 -3.15
N MET A 385 20.11 17.74 -3.22
CA MET A 385 19.61 17.19 -4.47
C MET A 385 18.24 17.80 -4.79
N THR A 386 17.98 18.04 -6.07
CA THR A 386 16.66 18.48 -6.53
C THR A 386 15.72 17.29 -6.61
N ALA A 387 14.40 17.52 -6.66
CA ALA A 387 13.40 16.47 -6.77
C ALA A 387 13.60 15.54 -7.99
N GLU A 388 14.19 16.08 -9.08
CA GLU A 388 14.51 15.31 -10.28
C GLU A 388 15.77 14.45 -10.13
N GLU A 389 16.65 14.81 -9.21
CA GLU A 389 17.92 14.12 -8.95
C GLU A 389 17.83 13.14 -7.78
N THR A 390 16.79 13.26 -6.96
CA THR A 390 16.57 12.39 -5.78
C THR A 390 16.39 10.94 -6.21
N ASN A 391 17.14 10.06 -5.55
CA ASN A 391 17.02 8.62 -5.70
C ASN A 391 16.28 8.01 -4.49
N ASP A 392 15.95 6.72 -4.56
CA ASP A 392 15.22 6.00 -3.50
C ASP A 392 15.91 6.04 -2.13
N GLU A 393 17.24 6.24 -2.10
CA GLU A 393 18.02 6.33 -0.87
C GLU A 393 18.10 7.77 -0.31
N GLY A 394 17.73 8.80 -1.09
CA GLY A 394 17.91 10.21 -0.73
C GLY A 394 19.39 10.59 -0.50
N PHE A 395 20.33 9.81 -1.04
CA PHE A 395 21.77 10.01 -0.86
C PHE A 395 22.57 9.59 -2.10
N GLU A 396 23.47 10.46 -2.52
CA GLU A 396 24.43 10.17 -3.59
C GLU A 396 25.86 10.47 -3.14
N PHE A 397 26.77 9.52 -3.35
CA PHE A 397 28.18 9.69 -3.07
C PHE A 397 28.98 9.73 -4.37
N VAL A 398 29.74 10.82 -4.58
CA VAL A 398 30.56 11.04 -5.78
C VAL A 398 32.03 11.10 -5.40
N ASN A 399 32.84 10.28 -6.06
CA ASN A 399 34.30 10.32 -5.89
C ASN A 399 34.96 11.10 -7.04
N GLN A 400 35.53 12.25 -6.73
CA GLN A 400 36.29 13.09 -7.67
C GLN A 400 37.75 13.25 -7.28
N VAL A 401 38.27 12.43 -6.37
CA VAL A 401 39.68 12.51 -5.92
C VAL A 401 40.64 12.25 -7.07
N LYS A 402 41.58 13.16 -7.27
CA LYS A 402 42.62 13.09 -8.33
C LYS A 402 44.00 12.88 -7.73
N GLY A 403 44.92 12.28 -8.50
CA GLY A 403 46.34 12.17 -8.13
C GLY A 403 46.67 11.27 -6.93
N GLY A 404 45.67 10.48 -6.41
CA GLY A 404 45.92 9.61 -5.26
C GLY A 404 46.00 10.35 -3.91
N ALA A 405 45.45 11.56 -3.81
CA ALA A 405 45.41 12.34 -2.57
C ALA A 405 44.79 11.56 -1.38
N ILE A 406 43.80 10.72 -1.68
CA ILE A 406 43.29 9.69 -0.79
C ILE A 406 43.46 8.32 -1.48
N PRO A 407 44.13 7.33 -0.84
CA PRO A 407 44.23 5.97 -1.36
C PRO A 407 42.85 5.38 -1.66
N LYS A 408 42.70 4.65 -2.79
CA LYS A 408 41.42 4.10 -3.23
C LYS A 408 40.75 3.20 -2.20
N GLU A 409 41.54 2.52 -1.39
CA GLU A 409 41.07 1.62 -0.33
C GLU A 409 40.30 2.34 0.79
N TYR A 410 40.55 3.66 0.99
CA TYR A 410 39.88 4.44 2.04
C TYR A 410 38.60 5.17 1.54
N ILE A 411 38.34 5.23 0.22
CA ILE A 411 37.17 5.87 -0.32
C ILE A 411 35.86 5.24 0.17
N PRO A 412 35.72 3.89 0.21
CA PRO A 412 34.52 3.26 0.78
C PRO A 412 34.30 3.60 2.26
N ALA A 413 35.38 3.83 3.02
CA ALA A 413 35.29 4.25 4.42
C ALA A 413 34.78 5.69 4.56
N VAL A 414 35.15 6.58 3.62
CA VAL A 414 34.64 7.95 3.54
C VAL A 414 33.13 7.92 3.27
N GLU A 415 32.69 7.17 2.27
CA GLU A 415 31.27 7.00 1.95
C GLU A 415 30.47 6.45 3.16
N LYS A 416 30.97 5.38 3.79
CA LYS A 416 30.35 4.79 4.97
C LYS A 416 30.23 5.80 6.12
N GLY A 417 31.23 6.65 6.33
CA GLY A 417 31.21 7.70 7.34
C GLY A 417 30.12 8.76 7.08
N CYS A 418 29.92 9.13 5.82
CA CYS A 418 28.83 10.03 5.42
C CYS A 418 27.45 9.36 5.60
N ARG A 419 27.27 8.12 5.15
CA ARG A 419 26.01 7.36 5.30
C ARG A 419 25.58 7.20 6.75
N GLU A 420 26.49 6.87 7.63
CA GLU A 420 26.19 6.76 9.07
C GLU A 420 25.77 8.09 9.69
N THR A 421 26.30 9.21 9.19
CA THR A 421 25.90 10.54 9.64
C THR A 421 24.52 10.93 9.14
N MET A 422 24.14 10.49 7.93
CA MET A 422 22.78 10.68 7.40
C MET A 422 21.71 10.12 8.35
N VAL A 423 21.94 8.92 8.87
CA VAL A 423 20.99 8.27 9.80
C VAL A 423 20.82 9.04 11.11
N GLY A 424 21.90 9.60 11.63
CA GLY A 424 21.91 10.26 12.95
C GLY A 424 21.50 11.74 12.95
N GLY A 425 21.30 12.34 11.77
CA GLY A 425 20.96 13.76 11.63
C GLY A 425 22.02 14.73 12.15
N VAL A 426 21.78 16.00 11.96
CA VAL A 426 22.73 17.08 12.37
C VAL A 426 22.09 18.17 13.22
N LEU A 427 20.76 18.40 13.12
CA LEU A 427 20.01 19.38 13.89
C LEU A 427 19.31 18.74 15.09
N ALA A 428 18.25 18.01 14.82
CA ALA A 428 17.36 17.42 15.83
C ALA A 428 17.51 15.88 15.93
N GLY A 429 18.40 15.27 15.15
CA GLY A 429 18.67 13.84 15.17
C GLY A 429 17.75 13.04 14.24
N TYR A 430 17.06 13.71 13.31
CA TYR A 430 16.28 13.04 12.30
C TYR A 430 17.13 12.66 11.09
N PRO A 431 16.83 11.57 10.37
CA PRO A 431 17.60 11.19 9.20
C PRO A 431 17.68 12.33 8.17
N LEU A 432 18.89 12.57 7.67
CA LEU A 432 19.12 13.49 6.55
C LEU A 432 18.67 12.82 5.25
N VAL A 433 18.11 13.60 4.33
CA VAL A 433 17.68 13.15 3.01
C VAL A 433 18.06 14.17 1.93
N ASP A 434 18.07 13.71 0.68
CA ASP A 434 18.27 14.50 -0.53
C ASP A 434 19.60 15.26 -0.54
N ILE A 435 20.68 14.52 -0.24
CA ILE A 435 22.03 15.07 -0.14
C ILE A 435 22.99 14.32 -1.05
N ARG A 436 23.71 15.07 -1.87
CA ARG A 436 24.89 14.62 -2.64
C ARG A 436 26.17 15.01 -1.90
N VAL A 437 27.06 14.06 -1.71
CA VAL A 437 28.38 14.29 -1.11
C VAL A 437 29.45 13.94 -2.13
N THR A 438 30.23 14.92 -2.51
CA THR A 438 31.38 14.76 -3.39
C THR A 438 32.66 14.86 -2.59
N VAL A 439 33.47 13.78 -2.53
CA VAL A 439 34.84 13.86 -2.06
C VAL A 439 35.75 14.21 -3.22
N TYR A 440 36.51 15.30 -3.13
CA TYR A 440 37.31 15.78 -4.25
C TYR A 440 38.79 15.93 -3.94
N ASP A 441 39.18 16.05 -2.67
CA ASP A 441 40.57 16.15 -2.25
C ASP A 441 40.77 15.61 -0.82
N GLY A 442 42.03 15.48 -0.38
CA GLY A 442 42.40 15.04 0.95
C GLY A 442 43.89 14.86 1.11
N SER A 443 44.30 14.27 2.21
CA SER A 443 45.65 13.80 2.38
C SER A 443 45.69 12.60 3.33
N TYR A 444 46.72 11.79 3.22
CA TYR A 444 46.95 10.63 4.07
C TYR A 444 48.34 10.66 4.68
N HIS A 445 48.54 9.84 5.71
CA HIS A 445 49.84 9.62 6.36
C HIS A 445 50.17 8.13 6.31
N ASP A 446 51.33 7.77 5.80
CA ASP A 446 51.73 6.38 5.50
C ASP A 446 51.59 5.41 6.69
N VAL A 447 51.74 5.91 7.93
CA VAL A 447 51.72 5.08 9.15
C VAL A 447 50.41 5.22 9.93
N ASP A 448 49.83 6.44 10.00
CA ASP A 448 48.74 6.78 10.91
C ASP A 448 47.36 6.77 10.23
N SER A 449 47.33 6.64 8.90
CA SER A 449 46.05 6.54 8.18
C SER A 449 45.46 5.14 8.28
N SER A 450 44.14 5.08 8.38
CA SER A 450 43.35 3.85 8.42
C SER A 450 41.94 4.11 7.95
N GLU A 451 41.22 3.04 7.55
CA GLU A 451 39.78 3.12 7.20
C GLU A 451 38.98 3.81 8.31
N MET A 452 39.22 3.48 9.57
CA MET A 452 38.54 4.07 10.72
C MET A 452 38.79 5.58 10.83
N ALA A 453 40.03 6.03 10.59
CA ALA A 453 40.39 7.45 10.65
C ALA A 453 39.69 8.24 9.53
N PHE A 454 39.63 7.70 8.30
CA PHE A 454 38.91 8.31 7.18
C PHE A 454 37.40 8.29 7.37
N LYS A 455 36.85 7.21 7.92
CA LYS A 455 35.46 7.13 8.30
C LYS A 455 35.08 8.22 9.31
N LEU A 456 35.87 8.40 10.36
CA LEU A 456 35.65 9.44 11.36
C LEU A 456 35.84 10.84 10.79
N ALA A 457 36.86 11.06 9.94
CA ALA A 457 37.10 12.33 9.29
C ALA A 457 35.89 12.71 8.40
N ALA A 458 35.38 11.77 7.63
CA ALA A 458 34.19 11.96 6.78
C ALA A 458 32.95 12.26 7.62
N SER A 459 32.64 11.45 8.62
CA SER A 459 31.47 11.64 9.49
C SER A 459 31.51 12.99 10.20
N MET A 460 32.64 13.36 10.79
CA MET A 460 32.78 14.65 11.47
C MET A 460 32.80 15.83 10.50
N GLY A 461 33.45 15.69 9.34
CA GLY A 461 33.47 16.70 8.28
C GLY A 461 32.08 16.93 7.72
N PHE A 462 31.36 15.88 7.38
CA PHE A 462 29.99 15.98 6.90
C PHE A 462 29.08 16.68 7.92
N LYS A 463 29.16 16.26 9.19
CA LYS A 463 28.39 16.87 10.28
C LYS A 463 28.74 18.35 10.49
N ALA A 464 30.01 18.71 10.39
CA ALA A 464 30.47 20.10 10.50
C ALA A 464 29.99 20.94 9.32
N GLY A 465 30.07 20.42 8.09
CA GLY A 465 29.59 21.09 6.88
C GLY A 465 28.09 21.39 6.94
N CYS A 466 27.27 20.41 7.26
CA CYS A 466 25.83 20.59 7.40
C CYS A 466 25.44 21.58 8.52
N LYS A 467 26.26 21.73 9.56
CA LYS A 467 26.04 22.70 10.65
C LYS A 467 26.49 24.12 10.35
N GLN A 468 27.19 24.35 9.24
CA GLN A 468 27.54 25.71 8.83
C GLN A 468 26.27 26.52 8.57
N GLY A 469 26.26 27.78 9.00
CA GLY A 469 25.14 28.69 8.75
C GLY A 469 24.85 28.90 7.26
N THR A 470 25.85 28.70 6.38
CA THR A 470 25.71 28.75 4.93
C THR A 470 24.94 27.57 4.36
N ALA A 471 25.01 26.39 4.95
CA ALA A 471 24.27 25.20 4.55
C ALA A 471 22.75 25.37 4.73
N GLN A 472 22.34 26.17 5.70
CA GLN A 472 20.93 26.34 6.09
C GLN A 472 20.23 25.01 6.26
N ALA A 473 20.78 24.15 7.14
CA ALA A 473 20.11 22.91 7.47
C ALA A 473 18.71 23.18 8.04
N CYS A 474 17.72 22.37 7.64
CA CYS A 474 16.33 22.53 8.04
C CYS A 474 15.69 21.17 8.34
N ILE A 475 14.62 21.21 9.13
CA ILE A 475 13.79 20.04 9.44
C ILE A 475 12.65 19.99 8.42
N LEU A 476 12.34 18.79 7.96
CA LEU A 476 11.22 18.51 7.07
C LEU A 476 10.14 17.73 7.80
N GLU A 477 8.88 18.08 7.53
CA GLU A 477 7.71 17.34 8.02
C GLU A 477 6.95 16.68 6.86
N PRO A 478 6.36 15.49 7.07
CA PRO A 478 5.54 14.85 6.04
C PRO A 478 4.22 15.61 5.88
N MET A 479 3.93 15.96 4.62
CA MET A 479 2.68 16.57 4.22
C MET A 479 1.76 15.49 3.65
N MET A 480 0.53 15.52 4.10
CA MET A 480 -0.53 14.64 3.63
C MET A 480 -1.40 15.39 2.63
N ARG A 481 -1.64 14.79 1.49
CA ARG A 481 -2.71 15.21 0.59
C ARG A 481 -4.02 14.67 1.15
N VAL A 482 -4.85 15.59 1.61
CA VAL A 482 -6.14 15.31 2.23
C VAL A 482 -7.22 15.68 1.24
N GLU A 483 -8.06 14.72 0.88
CA GLU A 483 -9.23 14.90 0.05
C GLU A 483 -10.48 14.80 0.94
N ILE A 484 -11.23 15.88 1.03
CA ILE A 484 -12.40 15.98 1.91
C ILE A 484 -13.65 16.18 1.07
N GLU A 485 -14.56 15.23 1.16
CA GLU A 485 -15.89 15.33 0.54
C GLU A 485 -16.88 15.85 1.59
N THR A 486 -17.50 16.98 1.30
CA THR A 486 -18.42 17.65 2.23
C THR A 486 -19.60 18.29 1.50
N PRO A 487 -20.81 18.32 2.11
CA PRO A 487 -21.88 19.17 1.61
C PRO A 487 -21.45 20.65 1.58
N GLU A 488 -22.02 21.41 0.65
CA GLU A 488 -21.71 22.84 0.47
C GLU A 488 -21.84 23.66 1.76
N ASP A 489 -22.84 23.34 2.58
CA ASP A 489 -23.10 24.02 3.85
C ASP A 489 -21.92 24.00 4.83
N TYR A 490 -21.06 22.98 4.79
CA TYR A 490 -19.92 22.81 5.70
C TYR A 490 -18.56 23.10 5.04
N MET A 491 -18.53 23.43 3.75
CA MET A 491 -17.28 23.69 3.03
C MET A 491 -16.45 24.80 3.67
N GLY A 492 -17.11 25.88 4.12
CA GLY A 492 -16.44 27.00 4.79
C GLY A 492 -15.74 26.60 6.09
N ASP A 493 -16.40 25.76 6.90
CA ASP A 493 -15.85 25.27 8.16
C ASP A 493 -14.67 24.31 7.92
N VAL A 494 -14.78 23.45 6.92
CA VAL A 494 -13.72 22.51 6.50
C VAL A 494 -12.47 23.29 6.05
N ILE A 495 -12.63 24.28 5.19
CA ILE A 495 -11.51 25.12 4.73
C ILE A 495 -10.88 25.88 5.90
N GLY A 496 -11.71 26.42 6.79
CA GLY A 496 -11.27 27.11 8.01
C GLY A 496 -10.43 26.19 8.92
N ASP A 497 -10.86 24.94 9.09
CA ASP A 497 -10.14 23.95 9.90
C ASP A 497 -8.84 23.50 9.22
N CYS A 498 -8.83 23.27 7.90
CA CYS A 498 -7.61 23.01 7.15
C CYS A 498 -6.56 24.12 7.35
N ASN A 499 -6.96 25.38 7.24
CA ASN A 499 -6.07 26.52 7.45
C ASN A 499 -5.55 26.59 8.91
N LYS A 500 -6.40 26.32 9.90
CA LYS A 500 -6.01 26.24 11.32
C LYS A 500 -4.95 25.15 11.54
N ARG A 501 -5.01 24.06 10.80
CA ARG A 501 -4.04 22.94 10.81
C ARG A 501 -2.82 23.20 9.93
N ARG A 502 -2.52 24.44 9.58
CA ARG A 502 -1.41 24.81 8.69
C ARG A 502 -1.54 24.20 7.28
N GLY A 503 -2.74 23.78 6.91
CA GLY A 503 -3.01 23.20 5.60
C GLY A 503 -3.03 24.26 4.49
N GLN A 504 -2.67 23.82 3.29
CA GLN A 504 -2.70 24.62 2.06
C GLN A 504 -3.74 24.02 1.13
N VAL A 505 -4.86 24.71 0.94
CA VAL A 505 -5.89 24.26 0.00
C VAL A 505 -5.36 24.37 -1.42
N GLN A 506 -5.38 23.26 -2.17
CA GLN A 506 -4.85 23.13 -3.52
C GLN A 506 -5.95 23.30 -4.57
N SER A 507 -7.06 22.61 -4.40
CA SER A 507 -8.21 22.72 -5.30
C SER A 507 -9.53 22.55 -4.56
N MET A 508 -10.59 23.01 -5.22
CA MET A 508 -11.97 22.83 -4.79
C MET A 508 -12.78 22.48 -6.05
N ASP A 509 -13.36 21.30 -6.03
CA ASP A 509 -14.09 20.75 -7.16
C ASP A 509 -15.53 20.41 -6.76
N ASP A 510 -16.46 20.49 -7.72
CA ASP A 510 -17.83 20.05 -7.56
C ASP A 510 -17.99 18.64 -8.12
N ARG A 511 -18.41 17.71 -7.28
CA ARG A 511 -18.76 16.34 -7.70
C ARG A 511 -20.21 16.06 -7.35
N ALA A 512 -21.12 16.11 -8.34
CA ALA A 512 -22.52 15.68 -8.20
C ALA A 512 -23.23 16.17 -6.91
N GLY A 513 -23.05 17.46 -6.55
CA GLY A 513 -23.69 18.06 -5.37
C GLY A 513 -22.93 17.90 -4.06
N VAL A 514 -21.73 17.34 -4.09
CA VAL A 514 -20.77 17.29 -2.97
C VAL A 514 -19.54 18.09 -3.35
N LYS A 515 -19.05 18.91 -2.45
CA LYS A 515 -17.81 19.68 -2.63
C LYS A 515 -16.61 18.81 -2.24
N LEU A 516 -15.65 18.69 -3.16
CA LEU A 516 -14.35 18.08 -2.89
C LEU A 516 -13.33 19.17 -2.58
N VAL A 517 -12.78 19.17 -1.38
CA VAL A 517 -11.68 20.05 -0.97
C VAL A 517 -10.40 19.23 -0.91
N VAL A 518 -9.40 19.61 -1.70
CA VAL A 518 -8.07 18.99 -1.66
C VAL A 518 -7.10 19.95 -0.99
N ALA A 519 -6.44 19.49 0.07
CA ALA A 519 -5.49 20.29 0.82
C ALA A 519 -4.22 19.50 1.16
N LEU A 520 -3.08 20.17 1.20
CA LEU A 520 -1.85 19.64 1.80
C LEU A 520 -1.79 20.06 3.25
N VAL A 521 -1.80 19.09 4.16
CA VAL A 521 -1.82 19.33 5.62
C VAL A 521 -0.68 18.53 6.27
N PRO A 522 0.09 19.15 7.21
CA PRO A 522 1.11 18.41 7.94
C PRO A 522 0.50 17.24 8.72
N LEU A 523 1.13 16.06 8.64
CA LEU A 523 0.65 14.87 9.36
C LEU A 523 0.50 15.12 10.86
N ALA A 524 1.40 15.93 11.44
CA ALA A 524 1.35 16.31 12.86
C ALA A 524 0.03 16.94 13.29
N GLU A 525 -0.65 17.62 12.37
CA GLU A 525 -1.91 18.33 12.62
C GLU A 525 -3.16 17.49 12.28
N MET A 526 -2.95 16.28 11.71
CA MET A 526 -4.06 15.41 11.29
C MET A 526 -4.53 14.42 12.37
N PHE A 527 -3.79 14.30 13.48
CA PHE A 527 -4.21 13.43 14.57
C PHE A 527 -5.54 13.91 15.17
N GLY A 528 -6.50 12.98 15.30
CA GLY A 528 -7.84 13.28 15.77
C GLY A 528 -8.76 13.95 14.74
N TYR A 529 -8.30 14.21 13.52
CA TYR A 529 -9.07 14.91 12.48
C TYR A 529 -10.42 14.26 12.17
N SER A 530 -10.48 12.92 12.16
CA SER A 530 -11.73 12.18 11.94
C SER A 530 -12.84 12.61 12.91
N THR A 531 -12.50 12.80 14.19
CA THR A 531 -13.44 13.23 15.22
C THR A 531 -13.88 14.67 15.01
N ASP A 532 -12.92 15.55 14.71
CA ASP A 532 -13.19 16.97 14.48
C ASP A 532 -14.04 17.17 13.23
N LEU A 533 -13.73 16.48 12.13
CA LEU A 533 -14.50 16.53 10.89
C LEU A 533 -15.95 16.05 11.09
N ARG A 534 -16.14 14.94 11.82
CA ARG A 534 -17.48 14.45 12.16
C ARG A 534 -18.26 15.48 12.99
N SER A 535 -17.62 16.10 13.95
CA SER A 535 -18.24 17.11 14.81
C SER A 535 -18.70 18.33 14.01
N MET A 536 -17.83 18.88 13.13
CA MET A 536 -18.14 20.07 12.36
C MET A 536 -19.14 19.82 11.22
N SER A 537 -19.16 18.63 10.64
CA SER A 537 -20.02 18.28 9.51
C SER A 537 -21.27 17.50 9.90
N GLN A 538 -21.52 17.29 11.19
CA GLN A 538 -22.60 16.44 11.68
C GLN A 538 -22.56 15.01 11.10
N GLY A 539 -21.36 14.49 10.87
CA GLY A 539 -21.11 13.18 10.31
C GLY A 539 -21.32 13.07 8.79
N ARG A 540 -21.57 14.19 8.09
CA ARG A 540 -21.87 14.20 6.64
C ARG A 540 -20.64 14.37 5.75
N ALA A 541 -19.49 14.74 6.30
CA ALA A 541 -18.24 14.80 5.55
C ALA A 541 -17.40 13.55 5.76
N THR A 542 -16.69 13.16 4.71
CA THR A 542 -15.70 12.09 4.73
C THR A 542 -14.36 12.63 4.26
N TYR A 543 -13.27 11.96 4.62
CA TYR A 543 -11.96 12.32 4.12
C TYR A 543 -11.11 11.07 3.85
N SER A 544 -10.18 11.24 2.95
CA SER A 544 -9.05 10.34 2.75
C SER A 544 -7.76 11.15 2.84
N MET A 545 -6.66 10.51 3.23
CA MET A 545 -5.35 11.14 3.20
C MET A 545 -4.30 10.16 2.73
N ILE A 546 -3.39 10.68 1.92
CA ILE A 546 -2.22 9.94 1.43
C ILE A 546 -0.98 10.81 1.65
N PHE A 547 0.17 10.18 1.84
CA PHE A 547 1.43 10.90 1.87
C PHE A 547 1.67 11.54 0.50
N ASP A 548 2.07 12.82 0.49
CA ASP A 548 2.39 13.55 -0.73
C ASP A 548 3.89 13.83 -0.82
N GLN A 549 4.43 14.62 0.10
CA GLN A 549 5.83 15.04 0.07
C GLN A 549 6.32 15.48 1.45
N TYR A 550 7.62 15.70 1.57
CA TYR A 550 8.21 16.39 2.72
C TYR A 550 8.33 17.88 2.45
N MET A 551 7.97 18.71 3.42
CA MET A 551 8.12 20.18 3.35
C MET A 551 8.83 20.71 4.59
N GLU A 552 9.49 21.86 4.43
CA GLU A 552 10.17 22.53 5.53
C GLU A 552 9.21 22.93 6.65
N VAL A 553 9.60 22.60 7.86
CA VAL A 553 8.86 22.97 9.09
C VAL A 553 9.03 24.46 9.37
N PRO A 554 7.96 25.18 9.73
CA PRO A 554 8.09 26.58 10.20
C PRO A 554 9.05 26.70 11.38
N LYS A 555 9.82 27.79 11.43
CA LYS A 555 10.88 28.00 12.41
C LYS A 555 10.45 27.80 13.87
N ASN A 556 9.26 28.25 14.23
CA ASN A 556 8.69 28.09 15.58
C ASN A 556 8.44 26.62 15.97
N VAL A 557 8.24 25.73 15.02
CA VAL A 557 8.06 24.29 15.24
C VAL A 557 9.42 23.61 15.26
N ALA A 558 10.36 24.03 14.41
CA ALA A 558 11.73 23.55 14.40
C ALA A 558 12.42 23.80 15.75
N ASP A 559 12.33 25.01 16.29
CA ASP A 559 12.91 25.40 17.59
C ASP A 559 12.42 24.49 18.75
N ARG A 560 11.13 24.14 18.76
CA ARG A 560 10.56 23.21 19.75
C ARG A 560 11.10 21.77 19.63
N SER A 561 11.41 21.32 18.43
CA SER A 561 11.97 19.99 18.18
C SER A 561 13.41 19.93 18.66
N GLU A 562 14.20 20.98 18.45
CA GLU A 562 15.56 21.11 18.97
C GLU A 562 15.58 21.16 20.50
N GLU A 563 14.71 21.93 21.14
CA GLU A 563 14.58 22.02 22.59
C GLU A 563 14.23 20.67 23.23
N ARG A 564 13.36 19.88 22.61
CA ARG A 564 13.00 18.53 23.08
C ARG A 564 14.21 17.58 23.10
N ARG A 565 15.10 17.69 22.12
CA ARG A 565 16.33 16.91 22.08
C ARG A 565 17.27 17.33 23.21
N VAL A 566 17.54 18.61 23.36
CA VAL A 566 18.40 19.13 24.43
C VAL A 566 17.85 18.74 25.81
N GLY A 567 16.52 18.77 25.98
CA GLY A 567 15.85 18.32 27.21
C GLY A 567 15.98 16.81 27.47
N LYS A 568 15.98 15.98 26.43
CA LYS A 568 16.22 14.52 26.56
C LYS A 568 17.70 14.22 26.87
N GLU A 569 18.65 14.87 26.21
CA GLU A 569 20.08 14.74 26.50
C GLU A 569 20.44 15.18 27.95
N CYS A 570 19.75 16.20 28.46
CA CYS A 570 19.89 16.60 29.86
C CYS A 570 19.31 15.56 30.84
N ARG A 571 18.20 14.91 30.53
CA ARG A 571 17.60 13.87 31.37
C ARG A 571 18.38 12.58 31.36
N SER A 572 19.00 12.18 30.25
CA SER A 572 19.85 10.98 30.18
C SER A 572 21.18 11.13 30.94
N ARG A 573 21.66 12.37 31.11
CA ARG A 573 22.86 12.65 31.94
C ARG A 573 22.56 12.70 33.44
N TRP A 574 21.30 12.74 33.86
CA TRP A 574 20.85 12.75 35.25
C TRP A 574 20.10 11.46 35.60
N SER A 575 20.69 10.32 35.37
CA SER A 575 20.25 9.08 36.00
C SER A 575 20.85 9.00 37.41
N PRO A 576 20.00 8.95 38.47
CA PRO A 576 20.52 8.84 39.83
C PRO A 576 20.82 7.36 40.15
N TYR A 577 21.95 6.85 39.70
CA TYR A 577 22.59 5.68 40.30
C TYR A 577 24.09 5.90 40.37
N HIS A 578 24.47 6.40 41.50
CA HIS A 578 25.71 6.09 42.18
C HIS A 578 25.39 5.13 43.31
#